data_7e5affea7b2906989f3cb0998fdebbee
#
_entry.id   7e5affea7b2906989f3cb0998fdebbee
#
_cell.length_a   1.000
_cell.length_b   1.000
_cell.length_c   1.000
_cell.angle_alpha   90.00
_cell.angle_beta   90.00
_cell.angle_gamma   90.00
#
_symmetry.space_group_name_H-M   'P 1'
#
loop_
_entity.id
_entity.type
_entity.pdbx_description
1 polymer ?
#
loop_
_entity_poly.entity_id
_entity_poly.type
_entity_poly.pdbx_seq_one_letter_code
_entity_poly.pdbx_strand_id
1 'polypeptide(L)'
;MIFVIDVGNTNMTMGVFQGKKMEATFRIMTKTPRTSDEYGIMITQLLKNNGIEVTDIEGAIIASVVPDVMHSLTSSIIRYLKTKPLIVGPGVKSGIKVATEDPRAIGADRIVDAVAAYVKYGGPVLVLDFGTATTYDLITEDGRFTAGITAPGIRISSEALWKETAKLPNIEIRKPKTILAQETITSMQAGLMYGQIGQTEYIIRKVKEESGLAELKVVAPGGLGRAIADETDSIDIYDSSLTLDGLRIIYDKNRR
;
A
#
# COMPACT_ATOMS: atom_id res chain seq x y z
N MET A 1 14.78 -13.78 -11.56
CA MET A 1 13.52 -13.18 -10.99
C MET A 1 13.84 -12.10 -9.98
N ILE A 2 12.88 -11.20 -9.68
CA ILE A 2 13.03 -10.12 -8.70
C ILE A 2 12.06 -10.37 -7.53
N PHE A 3 12.57 -10.28 -6.30
CA PHE A 3 11.78 -10.38 -5.09
C PHE A 3 11.48 -8.98 -4.55
N VAL A 4 10.21 -8.63 -4.44
CA VAL A 4 9.76 -7.30 -3.99
C VAL A 4 9.03 -7.41 -2.66
N ILE A 5 9.25 -6.46 -1.75
CA ILE A 5 8.70 -6.48 -0.40
C ILE A 5 8.19 -5.09 -0.04
N ASP A 6 6.91 -4.99 0.27
CA ASP A 6 6.30 -3.84 0.91
C ASP A 6 6.07 -4.15 2.40
N VAL A 7 6.65 -3.35 3.29
CA VAL A 7 6.59 -3.52 4.74
C VAL A 7 5.70 -2.44 5.35
N GLY A 8 4.42 -2.76 5.44
CA GLY A 8 3.44 -1.92 6.13
C GLY A 8 3.36 -2.20 7.64
N ASN A 9 2.70 -1.33 8.38
CA ASN A 9 2.55 -1.43 9.84
C ASN A 9 1.84 -2.71 10.33
N THR A 10 0.97 -3.29 9.53
CA THR A 10 0.19 -4.48 9.90
C THR A 10 0.70 -5.73 9.20
N ASN A 11 0.95 -5.66 7.91
CA ASN A 11 1.38 -6.78 7.08
C ASN A 11 2.58 -6.38 6.22
N MET A 12 3.42 -7.37 5.93
CA MET A 12 4.38 -7.35 4.84
C MET A 12 3.75 -8.06 3.65
N THR A 13 3.70 -7.38 2.50
CA THR A 13 3.27 -7.98 1.23
C THR A 13 4.49 -8.20 0.36
N MET A 14 4.64 -9.41 -0.16
CA MET A 14 5.79 -9.81 -0.96
C MET A 14 5.33 -10.30 -2.31
N GLY A 15 6.15 -10.09 -3.34
CA GLY A 15 5.90 -10.58 -4.68
C GLY A 15 7.17 -11.08 -5.35
N VAL A 16 7.01 -12.00 -6.29
CA VAL A 16 8.08 -12.45 -7.18
C VAL A 16 7.71 -12.11 -8.60
N PHE A 17 8.60 -11.44 -9.31
CA PHE A 17 8.41 -11.07 -10.70
C PHE A 17 9.42 -11.75 -11.63
N GLN A 18 8.91 -12.24 -12.76
CA GLN A 18 9.71 -12.59 -13.92
C GLN A 18 9.46 -11.57 -15.03
N GLY A 19 10.39 -10.64 -15.22
CA GLY A 19 10.14 -9.47 -16.06
C GLY A 19 9.00 -8.61 -15.50
N LYS A 20 7.91 -8.49 -16.26
CA LYS A 20 6.69 -7.76 -15.84
C LYS A 20 5.61 -8.66 -15.24
N LYS A 21 5.76 -9.98 -15.35
CA LYS A 21 4.77 -10.95 -14.87
C LYS A 21 5.00 -11.23 -13.40
N MET A 22 3.95 -11.11 -12.60
CA MET A 22 3.95 -11.52 -11.20
C MET A 22 3.68 -13.02 -11.13
N GLU A 23 4.64 -13.80 -10.61
CA GLU A 23 4.59 -15.25 -10.52
C GLU A 23 3.97 -15.72 -9.20
N ALA A 24 4.25 -15.00 -8.10
CA ALA A 24 3.72 -15.36 -6.79
C ALA A 24 3.57 -14.13 -5.90
N THR A 25 2.64 -14.20 -4.95
CA THR A 25 2.48 -13.20 -3.88
C THR A 25 2.34 -13.87 -2.54
N PHE A 26 2.88 -13.23 -1.50
CA PHE A 26 2.83 -13.73 -0.12
C PHE A 26 2.48 -12.60 0.82
N ARG A 27 1.89 -12.93 1.96
CA ARG A 27 1.62 -11.96 3.02
C ARG A 27 1.94 -12.57 4.38
N ILE A 28 2.68 -11.82 5.20
CA ILE A 28 2.96 -12.17 6.59
C ILE A 28 2.67 -10.98 7.50
N MET A 29 2.41 -11.24 8.78
CA MET A 29 2.17 -10.17 9.75
C MET A 29 3.47 -9.47 10.11
N THR A 30 3.47 -8.13 10.12
CA THR A 30 4.61 -7.30 10.53
C THR A 30 4.79 -7.27 12.05
N LYS A 31 3.68 -7.20 12.79
CA LYS A 31 3.68 -7.01 14.26
C LYS A 31 4.30 -8.15 15.06
N THR A 32 4.54 -9.30 14.46
CA THR A 32 5.20 -10.43 15.14
C THR A 32 6.71 -10.25 15.04
N PRO A 33 7.43 -10.02 16.15
CA PRO A 33 8.90 -9.95 16.12
C PRO A 33 9.50 -11.26 15.59
N ARG A 34 10.45 -11.15 14.67
CA ARG A 34 11.14 -12.29 14.06
C ARG A 34 12.63 -12.03 13.93
N THR A 35 13.41 -13.07 14.12
CA THR A 35 14.84 -13.08 13.82
C THR A 35 15.08 -13.15 12.31
N SER A 36 16.32 -12.90 11.90
CA SER A 36 16.70 -13.05 10.49
C SER A 36 16.55 -14.48 9.98
N ASP A 37 16.72 -15.48 10.86
CA ASP A 37 16.59 -16.88 10.47
C ASP A 37 15.12 -17.29 10.29
N GLU A 38 14.22 -16.81 11.16
CA GLU A 38 12.77 -17.03 10.98
C GLU A 38 12.26 -16.40 9.68
N TYR A 39 12.62 -15.15 9.37
CA TYR A 39 12.29 -14.56 8.09
C TYR A 39 12.86 -15.37 6.92
N GLY A 40 14.14 -15.75 7.01
CA GLY A 40 14.81 -16.51 5.95
C GLY A 40 14.15 -17.86 5.66
N ILE A 41 13.87 -18.64 6.71
CA ILE A 41 13.18 -19.93 6.57
C ILE A 41 11.78 -19.76 6.00
N MET A 42 11.01 -18.78 6.49
CA MET A 42 9.66 -18.51 5.98
C MET A 42 9.69 -18.13 4.51
N ILE A 43 10.55 -17.18 4.12
CA ILE A 43 10.65 -16.69 2.74
C ILE A 43 11.06 -17.84 1.82
N THR A 44 12.10 -18.58 2.16
CA THR A 44 12.56 -19.72 1.33
C THR A 44 11.52 -20.81 1.20
N GLN A 45 10.76 -21.10 2.25
CA GLN A 45 9.68 -22.08 2.20
C GLN A 45 8.51 -21.59 1.35
N LEU A 46 8.14 -20.31 1.43
CA LEU A 46 7.10 -19.70 0.60
C LEU A 46 7.49 -19.74 -0.89
N LEU A 47 8.73 -19.43 -1.23
CA LEU A 47 9.25 -19.53 -2.60
C LEU A 47 9.16 -20.97 -3.09
N LYS A 48 9.71 -21.93 -2.33
CA LYS A 48 9.71 -23.34 -2.68
C LYS A 48 8.30 -23.91 -2.88
N ASN A 49 7.35 -23.56 -2.03
CA ASN A 49 5.95 -24.00 -2.16
C ASN A 49 5.27 -23.50 -3.45
N ASN A 50 5.83 -22.46 -4.07
CA ASN A 50 5.35 -21.93 -5.36
C ASN A 50 6.26 -22.31 -6.54
N GLY A 51 7.15 -23.30 -6.35
CA GLY A 51 8.03 -23.81 -7.42
C GLY A 51 9.14 -22.84 -7.81
N ILE A 52 9.51 -21.90 -6.92
CA ILE A 52 10.55 -20.92 -7.15
C ILE A 52 11.78 -21.30 -6.33
N GLU A 53 12.90 -21.55 -7.00
CA GLU A 53 14.16 -21.82 -6.31
C GLU A 53 14.84 -20.50 -5.89
N VAL A 54 15.54 -20.54 -4.77
CA VAL A 54 16.28 -19.38 -4.26
C VAL A 54 17.28 -18.84 -5.29
N THR A 55 17.88 -19.72 -6.07
CA THR A 55 18.83 -19.41 -7.16
C THR A 55 18.20 -18.64 -8.31
N ASP A 56 16.87 -18.66 -8.46
CA ASP A 56 16.17 -17.89 -9.48
C ASP A 56 16.03 -16.40 -9.12
N ILE A 57 16.28 -16.05 -7.85
CA ILE A 57 16.16 -14.69 -7.36
C ILE A 57 17.49 -13.93 -7.62
N GLU A 58 17.47 -13.07 -8.61
CA GLU A 58 18.63 -12.24 -9.01
C GLU A 58 18.76 -10.95 -8.21
N GLY A 59 17.67 -10.50 -7.59
CA GLY A 59 17.68 -9.26 -6.84
C GLY A 59 16.44 -9.09 -5.98
N ALA A 60 16.52 -8.14 -5.06
CA ALA A 60 15.41 -7.80 -4.16
C ALA A 60 15.29 -6.31 -3.96
N ILE A 61 14.06 -5.85 -3.67
CA ILE A 61 13.76 -4.46 -3.28
C ILE A 61 12.79 -4.45 -2.12
N ILE A 62 12.98 -3.51 -1.19
CA ILE A 62 12.15 -3.32 0.00
C ILE A 62 11.70 -1.86 0.09
N ALA A 63 10.39 -1.62 0.18
CA ALA A 63 9.84 -0.40 0.77
C ALA A 63 9.40 -0.69 2.20
N SER A 64 9.61 0.24 3.11
CA SER A 64 9.23 0.04 4.51
C SER A 64 8.86 1.34 5.19
N VAL A 65 7.81 1.29 6.01
CA VAL A 65 7.45 2.31 6.99
C VAL A 65 7.65 1.81 8.43
N VAL A 66 8.32 0.66 8.62
CA VAL A 66 8.56 0.01 9.92
C VAL A 66 10.06 -0.23 10.12
N PRO A 67 10.80 0.72 10.72
CA PRO A 67 12.24 0.61 10.89
C PRO A 67 12.69 -0.61 11.70
N ASP A 68 11.94 -1.00 12.71
CA ASP A 68 12.32 -2.04 13.68
C ASP A 68 12.55 -3.42 13.07
N VAL A 69 11.86 -3.74 11.98
CA VAL A 69 12.01 -5.05 11.32
C VAL A 69 13.12 -5.08 10.27
N MET A 70 13.61 -3.91 9.85
CA MET A 70 14.49 -3.79 8.70
C MET A 70 15.82 -4.51 8.86
N HIS A 71 16.40 -4.47 10.06
CA HIS A 71 17.67 -5.17 10.31
C HIS A 71 17.54 -6.68 10.08
N SER A 72 16.57 -7.31 10.73
CA SER A 72 16.33 -8.75 10.62
C SER A 72 15.91 -9.16 9.21
N LEU A 73 15.00 -8.39 8.58
CA LEU A 73 14.53 -8.67 7.23
C LEU A 73 15.66 -8.52 6.18
N THR A 74 16.42 -7.44 6.22
CA THR A 74 17.56 -7.24 5.30
C THR A 74 18.62 -8.32 5.46
N SER A 75 18.97 -8.66 6.72
CA SER A 75 19.90 -9.73 7.02
C SER A 75 19.41 -11.09 6.50
N SER A 76 18.12 -11.37 6.60
CA SER A 76 17.54 -12.60 6.07
C SER A 76 17.66 -12.70 4.55
N ILE A 77 17.37 -11.61 3.81
CA ILE A 77 17.50 -11.57 2.35
C ILE A 77 18.96 -11.83 1.93
N ILE A 78 19.91 -11.16 2.58
CA ILE A 78 21.35 -11.35 2.27
C ILE A 78 21.79 -12.79 2.56
N ARG A 79 21.38 -13.37 3.69
CA ARG A 79 21.86 -14.71 4.12
C ARG A 79 21.18 -15.83 3.36
N TYR A 80 19.89 -15.73 3.08
CA TYR A 80 19.10 -16.82 2.52
C TYR A 80 18.87 -16.68 1.01
N LEU A 81 18.66 -15.48 0.49
CA LEU A 81 18.53 -15.26 -0.96
C LEU A 81 19.84 -14.86 -1.64
N LYS A 82 20.94 -14.69 -0.87
CA LYS A 82 22.28 -14.35 -1.40
C LYS A 82 22.32 -13.07 -2.24
N THR A 83 21.38 -12.16 -2.04
CA THR A 83 21.30 -10.87 -2.73
C THR A 83 21.16 -9.72 -1.75
N LYS A 84 21.76 -8.57 -2.09
CA LYS A 84 21.62 -7.34 -1.28
C LYS A 84 20.38 -6.58 -1.78
N PRO A 85 19.36 -6.38 -0.93
CA PRO A 85 18.16 -5.67 -1.37
C PRO A 85 18.41 -4.19 -1.58
N LEU A 86 17.79 -3.61 -2.61
CA LEU A 86 17.61 -2.17 -2.75
C LEU A 86 16.57 -1.71 -1.74
N ILE A 87 16.88 -0.69 -0.96
CA ILE A 87 15.93 -0.12 0.00
C ILE A 87 15.38 1.18 -0.59
N VAL A 88 14.06 1.29 -0.74
CA VAL A 88 13.42 2.50 -1.23
C VAL A 88 13.62 3.63 -0.21
N GLY A 89 14.20 4.72 -0.67
CA GLY A 89 14.52 5.87 0.17
C GLY A 89 15.32 6.94 -0.57
N PRO A 90 15.89 7.91 0.14
CA PRO A 90 16.65 8.99 -0.45
C PRO A 90 17.78 8.47 -1.35
N GLY A 91 17.89 9.01 -2.57
CA GLY A 91 18.89 8.63 -3.55
C GLY A 91 18.49 7.51 -4.51
N VAL A 92 17.38 6.83 -4.27
CA VAL A 92 16.83 5.83 -5.20
C VAL A 92 16.10 6.55 -6.35
N LYS A 93 16.38 6.13 -7.58
CA LYS A 93 15.71 6.68 -8.78
C LYS A 93 14.26 6.16 -8.84
N SER A 94 13.32 6.96 -8.39
CA SER A 94 11.89 6.60 -8.44
C SER A 94 11.28 6.83 -9.81
N GLY A 95 11.67 7.89 -10.50
CA GLY A 95 11.08 8.32 -11.77
C GLY A 95 9.94 9.33 -11.61
N ILE A 96 9.62 9.72 -10.39
CA ILE A 96 8.78 10.87 -10.06
C ILE A 96 9.57 11.85 -9.20
N LYS A 97 9.12 13.11 -9.13
CA LYS A 97 9.73 14.14 -8.29
C LYS A 97 8.81 14.43 -7.11
N VAL A 98 9.27 14.17 -5.88
CA VAL A 98 8.54 14.61 -4.68
C VAL A 98 8.74 16.12 -4.54
N ALA A 99 7.65 16.87 -4.61
CA ALA A 99 7.62 18.35 -4.66
C ALA A 99 6.75 18.93 -3.52
N THR A 100 6.65 18.23 -2.40
CA THR A 100 6.06 18.70 -1.14
C THR A 100 7.06 19.56 -0.38
N GLU A 101 6.61 20.28 0.64
CA GLU A 101 7.47 21.11 1.52
C GLU A 101 8.56 20.29 2.21
N ASP A 102 8.20 19.08 2.70
CA ASP A 102 9.17 18.12 3.24
C ASP A 102 9.10 16.79 2.48
N PRO A 103 9.93 16.62 1.44
CA PRO A 103 9.99 15.40 0.66
C PRO A 103 10.40 14.15 1.46
N ARG A 104 11.08 14.33 2.60
CA ARG A 104 11.57 13.22 3.43
C ARG A 104 10.50 12.66 4.36
N ALA A 105 9.43 13.42 4.60
CA ALA A 105 8.31 12.99 5.41
C ALA A 105 7.35 12.03 4.68
N ILE A 106 7.47 11.90 3.34
CA ILE A 106 6.63 11.00 2.57
C ILE A 106 7.10 9.55 2.75
N GLY A 107 6.19 8.69 3.17
CA GLY A 107 6.45 7.25 3.33
C GLY A 107 6.88 6.57 2.03
N ALA A 108 7.74 5.57 2.14
CA ALA A 108 8.25 4.84 0.98
C ALA A 108 7.13 4.14 0.20
N ASP A 109 6.11 3.62 0.88
CA ASP A 109 4.91 3.01 0.32
C ASP A 109 4.16 3.98 -0.61
N ARG A 110 3.93 5.23 -0.17
CA ARG A 110 3.26 6.27 -0.95
C ARG A 110 4.05 6.64 -2.21
N ILE A 111 5.38 6.70 -2.12
CA ILE A 111 6.25 6.92 -3.29
C ILE A 111 6.13 5.76 -4.27
N VAL A 112 6.14 4.52 -3.78
CA VAL A 112 6.01 3.32 -4.60
C VAL A 112 4.70 3.29 -5.36
N ASP A 113 3.58 3.57 -4.67
CA ASP A 113 2.25 3.60 -5.27
C ASP A 113 2.12 4.74 -6.30
N ALA A 114 2.65 5.92 -5.98
CA ALA A 114 2.70 7.06 -6.90
C ALA A 114 3.49 6.75 -8.18
N VAL A 115 4.64 6.08 -8.06
CA VAL A 115 5.44 5.63 -9.22
C VAL A 115 4.66 4.66 -10.08
N ALA A 116 4.02 3.67 -9.47
CA ALA A 116 3.23 2.68 -10.20
C ALA A 116 2.06 3.33 -10.94
N ALA A 117 1.27 4.15 -10.25
CA ALA A 117 0.12 4.81 -10.84
C ALA A 117 0.53 5.72 -12.01
N TYR A 118 1.56 6.54 -11.82
CA TYR A 118 2.06 7.42 -12.88
C TYR A 118 2.58 6.66 -14.09
N VAL A 119 3.33 5.59 -13.90
CA VAL A 119 3.90 4.81 -15.01
C VAL A 119 2.84 3.99 -15.76
N LYS A 120 1.84 3.46 -15.04
CA LYS A 120 0.79 2.60 -15.63
C LYS A 120 -0.35 3.42 -16.27
N TYR A 121 -0.71 4.53 -15.67
CA TYR A 121 -1.95 5.24 -16.02
C TYR A 121 -1.73 6.69 -16.48
N GLY A 122 -0.49 7.20 -16.37
CA GLY A 122 -0.15 8.59 -16.68
C GLY A 122 -0.58 9.55 -15.57
N GLY A 123 -0.25 10.83 -15.75
CA GLY A 123 -0.73 11.92 -14.91
C GLY A 123 -1.71 12.82 -15.68
N PRO A 124 -2.48 13.68 -14.97
CA PRO A 124 -2.54 13.74 -13.51
C PRO A 124 -3.27 12.54 -12.91
N VAL A 125 -2.81 12.07 -11.75
CA VAL A 125 -3.39 10.91 -11.05
C VAL A 125 -3.45 11.16 -9.54
N LEU A 126 -4.57 10.77 -8.93
CA LEU A 126 -4.76 10.72 -7.48
C LEU A 126 -4.72 9.27 -7.04
N VAL A 127 -3.77 8.95 -6.18
CA VAL A 127 -3.61 7.60 -5.64
C VAL A 127 -4.19 7.54 -4.24
N LEU A 128 -5.08 6.59 -4.02
CA LEU A 128 -5.73 6.36 -2.73
C LEU A 128 -5.21 5.06 -2.13
N ASP A 129 -4.68 5.07 -0.90
CA ASP A 129 -4.42 3.83 -0.17
C ASP A 129 -5.32 3.73 1.06
N PHE A 130 -6.00 2.59 1.20
CA PHE A 130 -6.90 2.25 2.32
C PHE A 130 -6.20 1.31 3.30
N GLY A 131 -5.10 1.78 3.85
CA GLY A 131 -4.26 1.04 4.80
C GLY A 131 -4.61 1.31 6.27
N THR A 132 -3.56 1.36 7.09
CA THR A 132 -3.64 1.80 8.50
C THR A 132 -4.16 3.23 8.59
N ALA A 133 -3.62 4.13 7.76
CA ALA A 133 -4.23 5.40 7.40
C ALA A 133 -4.86 5.28 6.01
N THR A 134 -5.83 6.14 5.69
CA THR A 134 -6.26 6.36 4.32
C THR A 134 -5.51 7.55 3.78
N THR A 135 -4.77 7.38 2.68
CA THR A 135 -4.02 8.45 2.04
C THR A 135 -4.58 8.79 0.65
N TYR A 136 -4.38 10.03 0.24
CA TYR A 136 -4.75 10.55 -1.08
C TYR A 136 -3.57 11.35 -1.60
N ASP A 137 -2.92 10.88 -2.66
CA ASP A 137 -1.65 11.39 -3.16
C ASP A 137 -1.81 11.92 -4.58
N LEU A 138 -1.56 13.22 -4.77
CA LEU A 138 -1.70 13.88 -6.05
C LEU A 138 -0.37 13.91 -6.80
N ILE A 139 -0.37 13.30 -7.98
CA ILE A 139 0.74 13.33 -8.93
C ILE A 139 0.29 14.11 -10.18
N THR A 140 1.04 15.13 -10.54
CA THR A 140 0.76 15.97 -11.70
C THR A 140 1.10 15.27 -13.02
N GLU A 141 0.70 15.87 -14.14
CA GLU A 141 0.97 15.36 -15.50
C GLU A 141 2.47 15.19 -15.79
N ASP A 142 3.32 16.05 -15.22
CA ASP A 142 4.77 16.00 -15.36
C ASP A 142 5.47 15.11 -14.30
N GLY A 143 4.74 14.27 -13.58
CA GLY A 143 5.27 13.29 -12.63
C GLY A 143 5.76 13.88 -11.31
N ARG A 144 5.13 14.98 -10.84
CA ARG A 144 5.45 15.57 -9.53
C ARG A 144 4.42 15.17 -8.50
N PHE A 145 4.87 14.60 -7.41
CA PHE A 145 4.06 14.38 -6.20
C PHE A 145 3.94 15.71 -5.47
N THR A 146 2.80 16.37 -5.54
CA THR A 146 2.64 17.77 -5.09
C THR A 146 1.83 17.92 -3.81
N ALA A 147 0.92 17.00 -3.53
CA ALA A 147 0.08 17.06 -2.34
C ALA A 147 -0.24 15.65 -1.83
N GLY A 148 -0.47 15.56 -0.53
CA GLY A 148 -0.91 14.35 0.13
C GLY A 148 -1.86 14.67 1.27
N ILE A 149 -2.98 13.93 1.34
CA ILE A 149 -3.95 14.03 2.44
C ILE A 149 -3.87 12.71 3.21
N THR A 150 -3.99 12.78 4.53
CA THR A 150 -3.98 11.61 5.41
C THR A 150 -5.17 11.66 6.34
N ALA A 151 -5.95 10.59 6.36
CA ALA A 151 -7.10 10.41 7.24
C ALA A 151 -6.98 9.10 8.02
N PRO A 152 -7.70 8.92 9.12
CA PRO A 152 -7.77 7.64 9.81
C PRO A 152 -8.29 6.54 8.88
N GLY A 153 -7.59 5.40 8.84
CA GLY A 153 -8.09 4.23 8.11
C GLY A 153 -9.27 3.59 8.83
N ILE A 154 -10.11 2.89 8.08
CA ILE A 154 -11.36 2.30 8.60
C ILE A 154 -11.11 1.34 9.78
N ARG A 155 -9.97 0.61 9.76
CA ARG A 155 -9.60 -0.30 10.87
C ARG A 155 -9.24 0.45 12.13
N ILE A 156 -8.42 1.51 12.05
CA ILE A 156 -8.09 2.36 13.20
C ILE A 156 -9.36 3.00 13.76
N SER A 157 -10.25 3.49 12.89
CA SER A 157 -11.52 4.08 13.31
C SER A 157 -12.40 3.07 14.06
N SER A 158 -12.47 1.83 13.59
CA SER A 158 -13.17 0.73 14.27
C SER A 158 -12.54 0.41 15.63
N GLU A 159 -11.20 0.31 15.68
CA GLU A 159 -10.48 0.04 16.92
C GLU A 159 -10.63 1.17 17.94
N ALA A 160 -10.65 2.42 17.50
CA ALA A 160 -10.87 3.58 18.37
C ALA A 160 -12.27 3.53 19.01
N LEU A 161 -13.31 3.25 18.21
CA LEU A 161 -14.67 3.10 18.75
C LEU A 161 -14.74 2.00 19.82
N TRP A 162 -14.10 0.86 19.59
CA TRP A 162 -14.07 -0.23 20.57
C TRP A 162 -13.25 0.09 21.81
N LYS A 163 -12.05 0.68 21.67
CA LYS A 163 -11.13 0.90 22.79
C LYS A 163 -11.50 2.10 23.65
N GLU A 164 -12.06 3.16 23.04
CA GLU A 164 -12.33 4.44 23.71
C GLU A 164 -13.78 4.58 24.20
N THR A 165 -14.60 3.53 24.07
CA THR A 165 -15.99 3.55 24.53
C THR A 165 -16.31 2.37 25.43
N ALA A 166 -17.20 2.58 26.41
CA ALA A 166 -17.54 1.57 27.40
C ALA A 166 -18.43 0.42 26.87
N LYS A 167 -19.13 0.62 25.75
CA LYS A 167 -20.21 -0.29 25.31
C LYS A 167 -20.09 -0.76 23.85
N LEU A 168 -19.22 -0.16 23.05
CA LEU A 168 -19.10 -0.56 21.65
C LEU A 168 -18.18 -1.79 21.55
N PRO A 169 -18.64 -2.87 20.92
CA PRO A 169 -17.84 -4.11 20.80
C PRO A 169 -16.80 -4.01 19.69
N ASN A 170 -15.83 -4.93 19.70
CA ASN A 170 -15.00 -5.17 18.53
C ASN A 170 -15.86 -5.86 17.45
N ILE A 171 -15.84 -5.31 16.22
CA ILE A 171 -16.69 -5.77 15.12
C ILE A 171 -15.87 -6.14 13.89
N GLU A 172 -16.42 -7.01 13.06
CA GLU A 172 -15.94 -7.24 11.70
C GLU A 172 -16.35 -6.06 10.80
N ILE A 173 -15.39 -5.52 10.04
CA ILE A 173 -15.63 -4.45 9.07
C ILE A 173 -16.22 -5.06 7.82
N ARG A 174 -17.51 -4.85 7.63
CA ARG A 174 -18.28 -5.26 6.44
C ARG A 174 -19.40 -4.28 6.17
N LYS A 175 -19.83 -4.20 4.91
CA LYS A 175 -20.98 -3.37 4.53
C LYS A 175 -22.27 -3.99 5.08
N PRO A 176 -23.08 -3.25 5.85
CA PRO A 176 -24.40 -3.71 6.26
C PRO A 176 -25.38 -3.63 5.08
N LYS A 177 -26.50 -4.34 5.19
CA LYS A 177 -27.55 -4.35 4.15
C LYS A 177 -28.23 -2.99 3.94
N THR A 178 -28.21 -2.14 4.95
CA THR A 178 -28.82 -0.80 4.94
C THR A 178 -28.04 0.14 5.83
N ILE A 179 -28.02 1.43 5.48
CA ILE A 179 -27.48 2.49 6.34
C ILE A 179 -28.38 2.74 7.56
N LEU A 180 -29.67 2.43 7.47
CA LEU A 180 -30.65 2.59 8.55
C LEU A 180 -30.55 1.40 9.52
N ALA A 181 -29.42 1.35 10.23
CA ALA A 181 -29.12 0.29 11.18
C ALA A 181 -29.93 0.41 12.47
N GLN A 182 -30.39 -0.73 13.00
CA GLN A 182 -31.21 -0.79 14.22
C GLN A 182 -30.51 -1.48 15.40
N GLU A 183 -29.31 -2.03 15.17
CA GLU A 183 -28.50 -2.72 16.18
C GLU A 183 -27.11 -2.10 16.26
N THR A 184 -26.46 -2.21 17.43
CA THR A 184 -25.14 -1.60 17.68
C THR A 184 -24.11 -2.02 16.65
N ILE A 185 -24.01 -3.31 16.33
CA ILE A 185 -23.00 -3.83 15.39
C ILE A 185 -23.24 -3.27 13.99
N THR A 186 -24.48 -3.36 13.48
CA THR A 186 -24.83 -2.85 12.14
C THR A 186 -24.74 -1.32 12.08
N SER A 187 -25.02 -0.61 13.18
CA SER A 187 -24.82 0.84 13.30
C SER A 187 -23.35 1.23 13.16
N MET A 188 -22.44 0.54 13.88
CA MET A 188 -21.02 0.76 13.75
C MET A 188 -20.51 0.44 12.32
N GLN A 189 -20.97 -0.67 11.75
CA GLN A 189 -20.64 -1.06 10.37
C GLN A 189 -21.13 -0.02 9.36
N ALA A 190 -22.34 0.51 9.52
CA ALA A 190 -22.89 1.56 8.66
C ALA A 190 -22.04 2.84 8.76
N GLY A 191 -21.78 3.32 9.98
CA GLY A 191 -20.94 4.50 10.18
C GLY A 191 -19.55 4.38 9.59
N LEU A 192 -18.87 3.24 9.79
CA LEU A 192 -17.55 2.99 9.25
C LEU A 192 -17.53 2.91 7.72
N MET A 193 -18.43 2.11 7.12
CA MET A 193 -18.41 1.90 5.67
C MET A 193 -18.91 3.12 4.90
N TYR A 194 -20.11 3.60 5.20
CA TYR A 194 -20.67 4.77 4.50
C TYR A 194 -19.92 6.06 4.85
N GLY A 195 -19.39 6.17 6.07
CA GLY A 195 -18.51 7.28 6.46
C GLY A 195 -17.24 7.30 5.64
N GLN A 196 -16.58 6.15 5.44
CA GLN A 196 -15.38 6.05 4.61
C GLN A 196 -15.67 6.36 3.13
N ILE A 197 -16.79 5.87 2.58
CA ILE A 197 -17.22 6.17 1.21
C ILE A 197 -17.44 7.68 1.05
N GLY A 198 -18.29 8.28 1.91
CA GLY A 198 -18.57 9.71 1.83
C GLY A 198 -17.34 10.60 2.04
N GLN A 199 -16.43 10.22 2.95
CA GLN A 199 -15.14 10.90 3.11
C GLN A 199 -14.32 10.83 1.82
N THR A 200 -14.26 9.65 1.20
CA THR A 200 -13.50 9.43 -0.05
C THR A 200 -14.06 10.29 -1.18
N GLU A 201 -15.35 10.26 -1.41
CA GLU A 201 -16.02 11.06 -2.45
C GLU A 201 -15.83 12.56 -2.24
N TYR A 202 -15.99 13.01 -0.99
CA TYR A 202 -15.82 14.42 -0.65
C TYR A 202 -14.38 14.89 -0.90
N ILE A 203 -13.38 14.12 -0.45
CA ILE A 203 -11.96 14.48 -0.61
C ILE A 203 -11.58 14.48 -2.10
N ILE A 204 -11.98 13.46 -2.88
CA ILE A 204 -11.72 13.42 -4.33
C ILE A 204 -12.31 14.65 -5.03
N ARG A 205 -13.57 14.99 -4.73
CA ARG A 205 -14.24 16.15 -5.28
C ARG A 205 -13.49 17.44 -4.93
N LYS A 206 -13.09 17.62 -3.66
CA LYS A 206 -12.32 18.79 -3.22
C LYS A 206 -10.95 18.88 -3.89
N VAL A 207 -10.24 17.77 -4.04
CA VAL A 207 -8.97 17.73 -4.77
C VAL A 207 -9.17 18.17 -6.23
N LYS A 208 -10.20 17.66 -6.93
CA LYS A 208 -10.52 18.08 -8.31
C LYS A 208 -10.86 19.59 -8.38
N GLU A 209 -11.67 20.08 -7.45
CA GLU A 209 -12.05 21.51 -7.39
C GLU A 209 -10.84 22.42 -7.15
N GLU A 210 -10.02 22.13 -6.14
CA GLU A 210 -8.91 23.00 -5.73
C GLU A 210 -7.69 22.91 -6.65
N SER A 211 -7.44 21.75 -7.25
CA SER A 211 -6.34 21.58 -8.21
C SER A 211 -6.69 22.08 -9.62
N GLY A 212 -7.96 22.24 -9.95
CA GLY A 212 -8.43 22.55 -11.29
C GLY A 212 -8.26 21.41 -12.31
N LEU A 213 -7.93 20.20 -11.83
CA LEU A 213 -7.65 19.02 -12.67
C LEU A 213 -8.96 18.21 -12.86
N ALA A 214 -9.79 18.61 -13.85
CA ALA A 214 -11.06 17.93 -14.13
C ALA A 214 -10.87 16.47 -14.57
N GLU A 215 -9.85 16.20 -15.38
CA GLU A 215 -9.51 14.87 -15.92
C GLU A 215 -8.61 14.04 -14.99
N LEU A 216 -8.61 14.34 -13.69
CA LEU A 216 -7.82 13.63 -12.68
C LEU A 216 -8.29 12.19 -12.56
N LYS A 217 -7.44 11.24 -12.94
CA LYS A 217 -7.68 9.82 -12.72
C LYS A 217 -7.52 9.46 -11.25
N VAL A 218 -8.41 8.63 -10.74
CA VAL A 218 -8.39 8.17 -9.34
C VAL A 218 -8.10 6.68 -9.30
N VAL A 219 -6.98 6.31 -8.67
CA VAL A 219 -6.49 4.93 -8.61
C VAL A 219 -6.41 4.47 -7.16
N ALA A 220 -6.99 3.31 -6.86
CA ALA A 220 -6.88 2.68 -5.54
C ALA A 220 -6.13 1.36 -5.62
N PRO A 221 -5.04 1.16 -4.84
CA PRO A 221 -4.39 -0.13 -4.68
C PRO A 221 -5.22 -1.09 -3.83
N GLY A 222 -4.73 -2.29 -3.65
CA GLY A 222 -5.37 -3.42 -3.00
C GLY A 222 -5.87 -3.23 -1.56
N GLY A 223 -6.15 -4.33 -0.90
CA GLY A 223 -6.62 -4.35 0.48
C GLY A 223 -8.10 -4.00 0.63
N LEU A 224 -8.43 -3.14 1.61
CA LEU A 224 -9.80 -2.68 1.86
C LEU A 224 -10.32 -1.74 0.75
N GLY A 225 -9.45 -1.25 -0.12
CA GLY A 225 -9.79 -0.38 -1.24
C GLY A 225 -10.86 -0.96 -2.16
N ARG A 226 -10.89 -2.29 -2.37
CA ARG A 226 -11.91 -2.93 -3.18
C ARG A 226 -13.31 -2.73 -2.61
N ALA A 227 -13.48 -2.93 -1.30
CA ALA A 227 -14.78 -2.80 -0.66
C ALA A 227 -15.34 -1.36 -0.73
N ILE A 228 -14.46 -0.36 -0.85
CA ILE A 228 -14.85 1.04 -1.04
C ILE A 228 -15.04 1.33 -2.54
N ALA A 229 -14.14 0.87 -3.41
CA ALA A 229 -14.21 1.11 -4.85
C ALA A 229 -15.47 0.49 -5.48
N ASP A 230 -15.91 -0.66 -5.00
CA ASP A 230 -17.15 -1.31 -5.47
C ASP A 230 -18.44 -0.53 -5.08
N GLU A 231 -18.33 0.53 -4.25
CA GLU A 231 -19.45 1.30 -3.71
C GLU A 231 -19.49 2.77 -4.17
N THR A 232 -18.56 3.19 -5.02
CA THR A 232 -18.48 4.57 -5.50
C THR A 232 -17.93 4.64 -6.92
N ASP A 233 -18.53 5.50 -7.74
CA ASP A 233 -18.04 5.82 -9.09
C ASP A 233 -16.89 6.84 -9.08
N SER A 234 -16.47 7.29 -7.90
CA SER A 234 -15.40 8.29 -7.78
C SER A 234 -13.99 7.69 -7.90
N ILE A 235 -13.85 6.36 -7.86
CA ILE A 235 -12.59 5.65 -8.07
C ILE A 235 -12.63 5.02 -9.46
N ASP A 236 -11.78 5.52 -10.36
CA ASP A 236 -11.78 5.09 -11.76
C ASP A 236 -11.12 3.71 -11.94
N ILE A 237 -10.10 3.41 -11.14
CA ILE A 237 -9.27 2.20 -11.30
C ILE A 237 -8.98 1.58 -9.94
N TYR A 238 -9.31 0.28 -9.80
CA TYR A 238 -8.82 -0.55 -8.70
C TYR A 238 -7.71 -1.47 -9.20
N ASP A 239 -6.52 -1.36 -8.60
CA ASP A 239 -5.35 -2.14 -9.00
C ASP A 239 -4.69 -2.83 -7.80
N SER A 240 -5.01 -4.09 -7.60
CA SER A 240 -4.52 -4.89 -6.47
C SER A 240 -3.01 -5.16 -6.49
N SER A 241 -2.36 -4.96 -7.63
CA SER A 241 -0.91 -5.20 -7.81
C SER A 241 -0.08 -3.91 -7.74
N LEU A 242 -0.72 -2.74 -7.61
CA LEU A 242 -0.09 -1.43 -7.79
C LEU A 242 1.22 -1.29 -7.00
N THR A 243 1.20 -1.53 -5.70
CA THR A 243 2.37 -1.41 -4.82
C THR A 243 3.52 -2.33 -5.23
N LEU A 244 3.22 -3.60 -5.53
CA LEU A 244 4.25 -4.56 -5.95
C LEU A 244 4.81 -4.23 -7.34
N ASP A 245 3.97 -3.75 -8.27
CA ASP A 245 4.40 -3.23 -9.57
C ASP A 245 5.31 -2.00 -9.41
N GLY A 246 4.98 -1.10 -8.47
CA GLY A 246 5.78 0.08 -8.16
C GLY A 246 7.19 -0.28 -7.70
N LEU A 247 7.28 -1.25 -6.79
CA LEU A 247 8.57 -1.77 -6.35
C LEU A 247 9.39 -2.34 -7.51
N ARG A 248 8.78 -3.16 -8.36
CA ARG A 248 9.44 -3.69 -9.55
C ARG A 248 9.91 -2.57 -10.48
N ILE A 249 9.06 -1.58 -10.76
CA ILE A 249 9.40 -0.44 -11.64
C ILE A 249 10.60 0.34 -11.07
N ILE A 250 10.62 0.59 -9.77
CA ILE A 250 11.75 1.26 -9.09
C ILE A 250 13.00 0.40 -9.17
N TYR A 251 12.90 -0.90 -8.93
CA TYR A 251 14.04 -1.81 -9.05
C TYR A 251 14.63 -1.77 -10.46
N ASP A 252 13.80 -1.88 -11.50
CA ASP A 252 14.22 -1.86 -12.90
C ASP A 252 14.95 -0.55 -13.29
N LYS A 253 14.56 0.59 -12.70
CA LYS A 253 15.25 1.88 -12.89
C LYS A 253 16.61 1.98 -12.20
N ASN A 254 16.90 1.12 -11.22
CA ASN A 254 18.11 1.17 -10.39
C ASN A 254 19.04 -0.01 -10.62
N ARG A 255 18.61 -1.10 -11.28
CA ARG A 255 19.54 -2.18 -11.64
C ARG A 255 20.54 -1.67 -12.69
N ARG A 256 21.78 -2.00 -12.50
CA ARG A 256 22.90 -1.68 -13.40
C ARG A 256 23.12 -2.80 -14.40
#